data_6749360903507100518d3714f3aecc3e
#
_entry.id   6749360903507100518d3714f3aecc3e
#
_cell.length_a   1.000
_cell.length_b   1.000
_cell.length_c   1.000
_cell.angle_alpha   90.00
_cell.angle_beta   90.00
_cell.angle_gamma   90.00
#
_symmetry.space_group_name_H-M   'P 1'
#
loop_
_entity.id
_entity.type
_entity.pdbx_description
1 polymer ?
#
loop_
_entity_poly.entity_id
_entity_poly.type
_entity_poly.pdbx_seq_one_letter_code
_entity_poly.pdbx_strand_id
1 'polypeptide(L)'
;TFASKARTMSFTFGTLSMLILLSLLCLNFSSINKGVYKASIEMTAPFDVHVFEEKQPFKDFKEYVNVVDEDYTINKAIEFDVYKEPKHQMQNYFDVQFYDYDPVMKLSDYNEILKLKNMDTIELSNDEYFLVTSKDLLYKVENNKDIEKIQLTSGKELKLKGIDTKTYWYQINNTGRFAVIVPDEYVQGLEVSEQHLIIDTIEETDTKLREKNQTRFETSISNSK
;
A
#
# COMPACT_ATOMS: atom_id res chain seq x y z
N THR A 1 16.05 67.18 2.61
CA THR A 1 16.09 66.43 1.33
C THR A 1 16.87 65.10 1.43
N PHE A 2 18.00 65.05 2.17
CA PHE A 2 18.81 63.81 2.35
C PHE A 2 18.09 62.79 3.24
N ALA A 3 17.49 63.22 4.33
CA ALA A 3 16.75 62.39 5.26
C ALA A 3 15.54 61.71 4.61
N SER A 4 14.86 62.36 3.69
CA SER A 4 13.73 61.81 2.93
C SER A 4 14.19 60.67 1.99
N LYS A 5 15.30 60.85 1.27
CA LYS A 5 15.87 59.80 0.39
C LYS A 5 16.36 58.60 1.19
N ALA A 6 17.02 58.82 2.33
CA ALA A 6 17.47 57.71 3.21
C ALA A 6 16.30 56.89 3.72
N ARG A 7 15.22 57.54 4.15
CA ARG A 7 14.01 56.87 4.63
C ARG A 7 13.33 56.03 3.54
N THR A 8 13.24 56.59 2.29
CA THR A 8 12.68 55.86 1.16
C THR A 8 13.53 54.67 0.76
N MET A 9 14.86 54.81 0.71
CA MET A 9 15.78 53.70 0.44
C MET A 9 15.69 52.60 1.50
N SER A 10 15.64 52.95 2.80
CA SER A 10 15.50 51.99 3.87
C SER A 10 14.18 51.20 3.76
N PHE A 11 13.08 51.86 3.42
CA PHE A 11 11.80 51.22 3.18
C PHE A 11 11.86 50.25 1.99
N THR A 12 12.47 50.70 0.88
CA THR A 12 12.61 49.88 -0.35
C THR A 12 13.46 48.64 -0.09
N PHE A 13 14.60 48.78 0.64
CA PHE A 13 15.42 47.63 1.02
C PHE A 13 14.69 46.68 1.97
N GLY A 14 13.92 47.20 2.92
CA GLY A 14 13.10 46.41 3.83
C GLY A 14 12.05 45.57 3.09
N THR A 15 11.31 46.20 2.16
CA THR A 15 10.32 45.49 1.35
C THR A 15 10.95 44.46 0.43
N LEU A 16 12.07 44.77 -0.21
CA LEU A 16 12.80 43.83 -1.05
C LEU A 16 13.30 42.62 -0.25
N SER A 17 13.88 42.85 0.91
CA SER A 17 14.35 41.78 1.81
C SER A 17 13.16 40.87 2.24
N MET A 18 12.02 41.45 2.56
CA MET A 18 10.82 40.71 2.93
C MET A 18 10.30 39.85 1.75
N LEU A 19 10.28 40.38 0.52
CA LEU A 19 9.90 39.65 -0.66
C LEU A 19 10.85 38.47 -0.95
N ILE A 20 12.15 38.66 -0.80
CA ILE A 20 13.15 37.60 -0.96
C ILE A 20 12.92 36.51 0.09
N LEU A 21 12.75 36.86 1.36
CA LEU A 21 12.46 35.89 2.42
C LEU A 21 11.18 35.12 2.15
N LEU A 22 10.11 35.81 1.75
CA LEU A 22 8.85 35.17 1.42
C LEU A 22 9.00 34.20 0.22
N SER A 23 9.73 34.59 -0.82
CA SER A 23 10.01 33.74 -1.96
C SER A 23 10.80 32.49 -1.57
N LEU A 24 11.82 32.63 -0.71
CA LEU A 24 12.59 31.49 -0.20
C LEU A 24 11.73 30.57 0.67
N LEU A 25 10.84 31.11 1.51
CA LEU A 25 9.89 30.32 2.30
C LEU A 25 8.93 29.54 1.38
N CYS A 26 8.38 30.16 0.34
CA CYS A 26 7.51 29.50 -0.62
C CYS A 26 8.23 28.36 -1.36
N LEU A 27 9.48 28.57 -1.78
CA LEU A 27 10.29 27.54 -2.45
C LEU A 27 10.57 26.35 -1.53
N ASN A 28 10.96 26.62 -0.28
CA ASN A 28 11.20 25.58 0.70
C ASN A 28 9.92 24.79 1.01
N PHE A 29 8.81 25.48 1.21
CA PHE A 29 7.50 24.84 1.45
C PHE A 29 7.08 23.97 0.27
N SER A 30 7.26 24.45 -0.97
CA SER A 30 6.97 23.68 -2.17
C SER A 30 7.85 22.42 -2.27
N SER A 31 9.15 22.54 -1.95
CA SER A 31 10.07 21.41 -1.98
C SER A 31 9.71 20.34 -0.94
N ILE A 32 9.38 20.78 0.29
CA ILE A 32 8.95 19.87 1.37
C ILE A 32 7.65 19.16 0.97
N ASN A 33 6.66 19.90 0.46
CA ASN A 33 5.40 19.31 0.01
C ASN A 33 5.62 18.27 -1.08
N LYS A 34 6.46 18.57 -2.09
CA LYS A 34 6.78 17.60 -3.14
C LYS A 34 7.37 16.31 -2.57
N GLY A 35 8.28 16.41 -1.59
CA GLY A 35 8.86 15.25 -0.91
C GLY A 35 7.82 14.44 -0.12
N VAL A 36 6.94 15.14 0.61
CA VAL A 36 5.84 14.50 1.36
C VAL A 36 4.85 13.82 0.43
N TYR A 37 4.45 14.47 -0.67
CA TYR A 37 3.56 13.88 -1.67
C TYR A 37 4.17 12.64 -2.32
N LYS A 38 5.45 12.70 -2.71
CA LYS A 38 6.14 11.53 -3.29
C LYS A 38 6.16 10.36 -2.31
N ALA A 39 6.57 10.59 -1.06
CA ALA A 39 6.57 9.57 -0.03
C ALA A 39 5.17 9.02 0.27
N SER A 40 4.15 9.88 0.26
CA SER A 40 2.75 9.46 0.43
C SER A 40 2.27 8.57 -0.70
N ILE A 41 2.59 8.91 -1.96
CA ILE A 41 2.24 8.09 -3.14
C ILE A 41 2.94 6.73 -3.06
N GLU A 42 4.25 6.71 -2.78
CA GLU A 42 5.01 5.47 -2.64
C GLU A 42 4.48 4.56 -1.52
N MET A 43 3.88 5.15 -0.48
CA MET A 43 3.23 4.39 0.60
C MET A 43 1.82 3.92 0.28
N THR A 44 1.04 4.71 -0.47
CA THR A 44 -0.38 4.42 -0.73
C THR A 44 -0.62 3.71 -2.06
N ALA A 45 0.25 3.91 -3.04
CA ALA A 45 0.19 3.28 -4.35
C ALA A 45 1.60 2.80 -4.74
N PRO A 46 2.11 1.74 -4.09
CA PRO A 46 3.49 1.28 -4.25
C PRO A 46 3.73 0.56 -5.59
N PHE A 47 2.70 0.31 -6.38
CA PHE A 47 2.76 -0.40 -7.65
C PHE A 47 2.22 0.47 -8.78
N ASP A 48 2.66 0.23 -10.01
CA ASP A 48 2.22 0.96 -11.18
C ASP A 48 0.75 0.71 -11.48
N VAL A 49 0.33 -0.55 -11.40
CA VAL A 49 -1.08 -0.94 -11.48
C VAL A 49 -1.37 -1.94 -10.35
N HIS A 50 -2.47 -1.70 -9.65
CA HIS A 50 -3.02 -2.63 -8.67
C HIS A 50 -4.52 -2.74 -8.89
N VAL A 51 -4.97 -3.93 -9.22
CA VAL A 51 -6.40 -4.30 -9.40
C VAL A 51 -6.75 -5.33 -8.34
N PHE A 52 -7.95 -5.25 -7.82
CA PHE A 52 -8.46 -6.28 -6.91
C PHE A 52 -9.97 -6.49 -7.14
N GLU A 53 -10.42 -7.71 -6.83
CA GLU A 53 -11.81 -8.15 -6.91
C GLU A 53 -12.23 -8.76 -5.56
N GLU A 54 -13.33 -8.27 -5.00
CA GLU A 54 -13.89 -8.73 -3.71
C GLU A 54 -15.08 -9.67 -3.89
N LYS A 55 -15.70 -9.71 -5.07
CA LYS A 55 -16.96 -10.42 -5.31
C LYS A 55 -16.78 -11.61 -6.23
N GLN A 56 -17.20 -12.76 -5.76
CA GLN A 56 -17.28 -13.95 -6.60
C GLN A 56 -18.50 -13.90 -7.57
N PRO A 57 -18.40 -14.49 -8.80
CA PRO A 57 -17.18 -15.10 -9.33
C PRO A 57 -16.14 -14.03 -9.67
N PHE A 58 -14.87 -14.30 -9.34
CA PHE A 58 -13.77 -13.40 -9.66
C PHE A 58 -13.56 -13.31 -11.17
N LYS A 59 -13.18 -12.13 -11.66
CA LYS A 59 -12.90 -11.92 -13.08
C LYS A 59 -11.52 -12.42 -13.45
N ASP A 60 -11.33 -12.79 -14.71
CA ASP A 60 -10.01 -13.12 -15.25
C ASP A 60 -9.18 -11.85 -15.40
N PHE A 61 -8.02 -11.80 -14.74
CA PHE A 61 -7.12 -10.67 -14.80
C PHE A 61 -6.39 -10.52 -16.14
N LYS A 62 -6.47 -11.50 -17.04
CA LYS A 62 -5.85 -11.41 -18.37
C LYS A 62 -6.30 -10.19 -19.17
N GLU A 63 -7.55 -9.78 -19.04
CA GLU A 63 -8.04 -8.58 -19.71
C GLU A 63 -7.30 -7.32 -19.22
N TYR A 64 -7.04 -7.22 -17.92
CA TYR A 64 -6.30 -6.10 -17.34
C TYR A 64 -4.84 -6.11 -17.78
N VAL A 65 -4.20 -7.27 -17.80
CA VAL A 65 -2.82 -7.43 -18.28
C VAL A 65 -2.73 -7.00 -19.74
N ASN A 66 -3.65 -7.45 -20.61
CA ASN A 66 -3.66 -7.09 -22.03
C ASN A 66 -3.81 -5.59 -22.25
N VAL A 67 -4.69 -4.91 -21.47
CA VAL A 67 -4.89 -3.45 -21.59
C VAL A 67 -3.64 -2.68 -21.19
N VAL A 68 -2.90 -3.16 -20.18
CA VAL A 68 -1.63 -2.53 -19.77
C VAL A 68 -0.55 -2.77 -20.81
N ASP A 69 -0.46 -3.98 -21.36
CA ASP A 69 0.56 -4.38 -22.36
C ASP A 69 0.42 -3.64 -23.70
N GLU A 70 -0.77 -3.08 -24.01
CA GLU A 70 -0.96 -2.24 -25.18
C GLU A 70 -0.19 -0.91 -25.13
N ASP A 71 -0.07 -0.31 -23.97
CA ASP A 71 0.49 1.04 -23.77
C ASP A 71 1.85 1.03 -23.02
N TYR A 72 2.20 -0.06 -22.32
CA TYR A 72 3.40 -0.19 -21.46
C TYR A 72 4.10 -1.53 -21.63
N THR A 73 5.40 -1.54 -21.39
CA THR A 73 6.17 -2.77 -21.29
C THR A 73 6.05 -3.35 -19.89
N ILE A 74 5.33 -4.46 -19.74
CA ILE A 74 5.20 -5.14 -18.45
C ILE A 74 6.54 -5.78 -18.07
N ASN A 75 7.09 -5.39 -16.92
CA ASN A 75 8.25 -6.01 -16.32
C ASN A 75 7.84 -7.29 -15.56
N LYS A 76 6.79 -7.20 -14.74
CA LYS A 76 6.26 -8.33 -13.97
C LYS A 76 4.79 -8.12 -13.64
N ALA A 77 4.01 -9.20 -13.70
CA ALA A 77 2.67 -9.27 -13.18
C ALA A 77 2.61 -10.36 -12.09
N ILE A 78 1.94 -10.07 -10.98
CA ILE A 78 1.79 -10.98 -9.84
C ILE A 78 0.30 -11.04 -9.49
N GLU A 79 -0.24 -12.25 -9.54
CA GLU A 79 -1.59 -12.54 -9.04
C GLU A 79 -1.48 -13.22 -7.67
N PHE A 80 -2.32 -12.83 -6.72
CA PHE A 80 -2.37 -13.45 -5.40
C PHE A 80 -3.75 -13.32 -4.77
N ASP A 81 -4.02 -14.20 -3.81
CA ASP A 81 -5.27 -14.25 -3.07
C ASP A 81 -5.07 -13.81 -1.61
N VAL A 82 -6.09 -13.17 -1.07
CA VAL A 82 -6.26 -12.95 0.36
C VAL A 82 -7.38 -13.85 0.86
N TYR A 83 -7.14 -14.53 1.97
CA TYR A 83 -8.02 -15.55 2.52
C TYR A 83 -8.66 -15.07 3.83
N LYS A 84 -9.82 -15.62 4.15
CA LYS A 84 -10.56 -15.35 5.39
C LYS A 84 -10.18 -16.34 6.49
N GLU A 85 -9.54 -15.87 7.57
CA GLU A 85 -9.39 -16.66 8.80
C GLU A 85 -10.52 -16.32 9.77
N PRO A 86 -11.50 -17.22 9.98
CA PRO A 86 -12.73 -16.92 10.72
C PRO A 86 -12.53 -16.63 12.21
N LYS A 87 -11.42 -17.03 12.80
CA LYS A 87 -11.16 -16.75 14.23
C LYS A 87 -10.94 -15.29 14.56
N HIS A 88 -10.65 -14.46 13.58
CA HIS A 88 -10.46 -13.00 13.66
C HIS A 88 -9.78 -12.50 14.96
N GLN A 89 -8.74 -13.19 15.42
CA GLN A 89 -8.04 -12.87 16.67
C GLN A 89 -7.28 -11.55 16.58
N MET A 90 -6.70 -11.23 15.42
CA MET A 90 -5.93 -10.01 15.23
C MET A 90 -6.82 -8.76 15.33
N GLN A 91 -8.05 -8.80 14.81
CA GLN A 91 -8.98 -7.70 14.96
C GLN A 91 -9.35 -7.46 16.43
N ASN A 92 -9.51 -8.53 17.19
CA ASN A 92 -9.76 -8.42 18.64
C ASN A 92 -8.54 -7.84 19.37
N TYR A 93 -7.33 -8.23 18.99
CA TYR A 93 -6.09 -7.70 19.60
C TYR A 93 -5.87 -6.22 19.26
N PHE A 94 -6.23 -5.81 18.05
CA PHE A 94 -6.17 -4.41 17.63
C PHE A 94 -7.34 -3.56 18.16
N ASP A 95 -8.34 -4.17 18.78
CA ASP A 95 -9.59 -3.48 19.17
C ASP A 95 -10.17 -2.70 17.96
N VAL A 96 -10.23 -3.39 16.83
CA VAL A 96 -10.82 -2.92 15.58
C VAL A 96 -11.76 -3.99 15.05
N GLN A 97 -12.85 -3.58 14.42
CA GLN A 97 -13.79 -4.51 13.83
C GLN A 97 -14.09 -4.06 12.40
N PHE A 98 -13.19 -4.44 11.47
CA PHE A 98 -13.38 -4.17 10.05
C PHE A 98 -14.19 -5.29 9.38
N TYR A 99 -13.93 -6.55 9.81
CA TYR A 99 -14.54 -7.76 9.27
C TYR A 99 -14.81 -8.76 10.38
N ASP A 100 -15.52 -9.85 10.04
CA ASP A 100 -15.70 -11.03 10.85
C ASP A 100 -14.62 -12.11 10.62
N TYR A 101 -13.50 -11.72 10.01
CA TYR A 101 -12.34 -12.59 9.73
C TYR A 101 -11.04 -11.78 9.77
N ASP A 102 -9.91 -12.45 9.99
CA ASP A 102 -8.59 -11.87 9.77
C ASP A 102 -8.14 -12.14 8.32
N PRO A 103 -7.62 -11.11 7.60
CA PRO A 103 -7.06 -11.32 6.28
C PRO A 103 -5.73 -12.07 6.37
N VAL A 104 -5.66 -13.20 5.68
CA VAL A 104 -4.47 -14.08 5.64
C VAL A 104 -3.94 -14.18 4.23
N MET A 105 -2.62 -14.21 4.07
CA MET A 105 -1.91 -14.32 2.80
C MET A 105 -0.83 -15.40 2.89
N LYS A 106 -0.54 -16.04 1.75
CA LYS A 106 0.56 -17.01 1.65
C LYS A 106 1.93 -16.33 1.75
N LEU A 107 2.85 -17.02 2.39
CA LEU A 107 4.26 -16.60 2.44
C LEU A 107 4.86 -16.47 1.03
N SER A 108 4.57 -17.41 0.13
CA SER A 108 5.07 -17.38 -1.25
C SER A 108 4.64 -16.10 -1.97
N ASP A 109 3.36 -15.72 -1.87
CA ASP A 109 2.80 -14.55 -2.53
C ASP A 109 3.41 -13.26 -1.95
N TYR A 110 3.54 -13.18 -0.63
CA TYR A 110 4.18 -12.04 0.04
C TYR A 110 5.64 -11.89 -0.38
N ASN A 111 6.40 -12.98 -0.48
CA ASN A 111 7.78 -12.96 -0.93
C ASN A 111 7.93 -12.52 -2.40
N GLU A 112 6.97 -12.83 -3.27
CA GLU A 112 6.99 -12.31 -4.65
C GLU A 112 6.79 -10.78 -4.68
N ILE A 113 5.95 -10.24 -3.80
CA ILE A 113 5.78 -8.78 -3.64
C ILE A 113 7.05 -8.13 -3.11
N LEU A 114 7.71 -8.73 -2.11
CA LEU A 114 8.99 -8.24 -1.59
C LEU A 114 10.07 -8.20 -2.67
N LYS A 115 10.18 -9.26 -3.48
CA LYS A 115 11.12 -9.31 -4.63
C LYS A 115 10.83 -8.20 -5.64
N LEU A 116 9.54 -7.93 -5.94
CA LEU A 116 9.17 -6.85 -6.84
C LEU A 116 9.62 -5.49 -6.34
N LYS A 117 9.62 -5.30 -5.01
CA LYS A 117 10.09 -4.07 -4.35
C LYS A 117 11.59 -4.06 -4.06
N ASN A 118 12.37 -5.04 -4.57
CA ASN A 118 13.79 -5.23 -4.28
C ASN A 118 14.09 -5.29 -2.78
N MET A 119 13.19 -5.91 -2.00
CA MET A 119 13.33 -6.14 -0.57
C MET A 119 13.73 -7.59 -0.31
N ASP A 120 14.39 -7.82 0.84
CA ASP A 120 14.73 -9.16 1.28
C ASP A 120 13.46 -9.97 1.55
N THR A 121 13.45 -11.22 1.10
CA THR A 121 12.38 -12.17 1.40
C THR A 121 12.44 -12.63 2.84
N ILE A 122 11.31 -13.05 3.39
CA ILE A 122 11.23 -13.63 4.72
C ILE A 122 11.09 -15.14 4.66
N GLU A 123 11.52 -15.81 5.73
CA GLU A 123 11.33 -17.25 5.94
C GLU A 123 10.49 -17.47 7.19
N LEU A 124 9.54 -18.40 7.12
CA LEU A 124 8.73 -18.82 8.27
C LEU A 124 8.89 -20.33 8.49
N SER A 125 9.08 -20.71 9.74
CA SER A 125 8.89 -22.09 10.16
C SER A 125 7.40 -22.45 10.21
N ASN A 126 7.08 -23.75 10.25
CA ASN A 126 5.67 -24.21 10.28
C ASN A 126 4.88 -23.78 11.52
N ASP A 127 5.52 -23.20 12.53
CA ASP A 127 4.87 -22.70 13.76
C ASP A 127 5.00 -21.18 13.89
N GLU A 128 5.35 -20.48 12.80
CA GLU A 128 5.54 -19.05 12.78
C GLU A 128 4.54 -18.34 11.84
N TYR A 129 4.23 -17.10 12.16
CA TYR A 129 3.54 -16.16 11.28
C TYR A 129 4.26 -14.81 11.26
N PHE A 130 4.00 -14.02 10.21
CA PHE A 130 4.53 -12.68 10.10
C PHE A 130 3.36 -11.70 9.94
N LEU A 131 3.47 -10.51 10.53
CA LEU A 131 2.41 -9.52 10.51
C LEU A 131 2.80 -8.34 9.62
N VAL A 132 1.99 -8.07 8.62
CA VAL A 132 2.06 -6.82 7.86
C VAL A 132 0.98 -5.90 8.41
N THR A 133 1.35 -4.69 8.84
CA THR A 133 0.40 -3.77 9.46
C THR A 133 0.73 -2.31 9.18
N SER A 134 -0.24 -1.43 9.37
CA SER A 134 -0.03 0.00 9.28
C SER A 134 0.69 0.55 10.51
N LYS A 135 1.38 1.67 10.34
CA LYS A 135 2.12 2.32 11.44
C LYS A 135 1.23 2.77 12.59
N ASP A 136 -0.01 3.10 12.31
CA ASP A 136 -0.98 3.51 13.34
C ASP A 136 -1.46 2.34 14.20
N LEU A 137 -1.36 1.09 13.72
CA LEU A 137 -1.64 -0.09 14.52
C LEU A 137 -0.40 -0.64 15.23
N LEU A 138 0.81 -0.25 14.82
CA LEU A 138 2.06 -0.77 15.38
C LEU A 138 2.14 -0.58 16.90
N TYR A 139 1.70 0.56 17.42
CA TYR A 139 1.70 0.81 18.86
C TYR A 139 0.81 -0.15 19.65
N LYS A 140 -0.27 -0.66 19.04
CA LYS A 140 -1.14 -1.68 19.65
C LYS A 140 -0.44 -3.04 19.69
N VAL A 141 0.34 -3.37 18.68
CA VAL A 141 1.16 -4.59 18.64
C VAL A 141 2.22 -4.56 19.75
N GLU A 142 2.96 -3.47 19.86
CA GLU A 142 4.05 -3.31 20.84
C GLU A 142 3.55 -3.38 22.30
N ASN A 143 2.30 -3.03 22.54
CA ASN A 143 1.72 -3.01 23.88
C ASN A 143 0.84 -4.23 24.20
N ASN A 144 0.64 -5.15 23.25
CA ASN A 144 -0.21 -6.32 23.43
C ASN A 144 0.58 -7.63 23.29
N LYS A 145 0.86 -8.31 24.40
CA LYS A 145 1.58 -9.59 24.42
C LYS A 145 0.78 -10.76 23.82
N ASP A 146 -0.55 -10.63 23.73
CA ASP A 146 -1.40 -11.70 23.20
C ASP A 146 -1.16 -11.90 21.69
N ILE A 147 -0.59 -10.89 21.00
CA ILE A 147 -0.16 -10.99 19.61
C ILE A 147 1.03 -11.94 19.40
N GLU A 148 1.81 -12.25 20.44
CA GLU A 148 2.93 -13.20 20.31
C GLU A 148 2.49 -14.59 19.79
N LYS A 149 1.18 -14.93 19.92
CA LYS A 149 0.62 -16.18 19.45
C LYS A 149 -0.79 -16.00 18.91
N ILE A 150 -1.06 -16.64 17.78
CA ILE A 150 -2.40 -16.77 17.21
C ILE A 150 -2.77 -18.24 17.04
N GLN A 151 -4.04 -18.54 17.07
CA GLN A 151 -4.55 -19.88 16.79
C GLN A 151 -5.45 -19.83 15.55
N LEU A 152 -5.08 -20.53 14.49
CA LEU A 152 -5.88 -20.64 13.29
C LEU A 152 -7.14 -21.50 13.52
N THR A 153 -8.14 -21.37 12.64
CA THR A 153 -9.35 -22.21 12.65
C THR A 153 -9.02 -23.70 12.52
N SER A 154 -7.92 -24.05 11.86
CA SER A 154 -7.39 -25.42 11.79
C SER A 154 -6.96 -25.99 13.15
N GLY A 155 -6.92 -25.18 14.22
CA GLY A 155 -6.42 -25.55 15.55
C GLY A 155 -4.92 -25.35 15.73
N LYS A 156 -4.19 -24.99 14.68
CA LYS A 156 -2.75 -24.75 14.74
C LYS A 156 -2.45 -23.44 15.48
N GLU A 157 -1.51 -23.46 16.41
CA GLU A 157 -0.93 -22.28 17.06
C GLU A 157 0.30 -21.82 16.28
N LEU A 158 0.38 -20.51 15.98
CA LEU A 158 1.50 -19.87 15.32
C LEU A 158 2.07 -18.77 16.22
N LYS A 159 3.39 -18.59 16.19
CA LYS A 159 4.14 -17.56 16.93
C LYS A 159 4.54 -16.42 16.01
N LEU A 160 4.50 -15.21 16.52
CA LEU A 160 4.93 -14.03 15.77
C LEU A 160 6.45 -14.08 15.52
N LYS A 161 6.82 -14.09 14.24
CA LYS A 161 8.22 -14.01 13.79
C LYS A 161 8.72 -12.59 13.69
N GLY A 162 7.88 -11.71 13.17
CA GLY A 162 8.23 -10.32 12.92
C GLY A 162 7.07 -9.50 12.37
N ILE A 163 7.33 -8.22 12.16
CA ILE A 163 6.34 -7.24 11.73
C ILE A 163 6.92 -6.38 10.63
N ASP A 164 6.17 -6.15 9.56
CA ASP A 164 6.47 -5.15 8.54
C ASP A 164 5.41 -4.05 8.53
N THR A 165 5.89 -2.81 8.47
CA THR A 165 5.06 -1.61 8.33
C THR A 165 5.38 -0.80 7.07
N LYS A 166 6.28 -1.29 6.22
CA LYS A 166 6.79 -0.57 5.05
C LYS A 166 6.06 -0.93 3.76
N THR A 167 5.65 -2.19 3.64
CA THR A 167 5.00 -2.75 2.44
C THR A 167 3.49 -2.68 2.49
N TYR A 168 2.94 -1.66 3.12
CA TYR A 168 1.50 -1.54 3.36
C TYR A 168 0.73 -1.17 2.07
N TRP A 169 0.56 -2.13 1.19
CA TRP A 169 -0.20 -2.05 -0.07
C TRP A 169 -1.72 -2.27 0.10
N TYR A 170 -2.14 -2.71 1.28
CA TYR A 170 -3.55 -3.02 1.60
C TYR A 170 -4.41 -1.80 1.92
N GLN A 171 -3.81 -0.61 2.05
CA GLN A 171 -4.51 0.63 2.42
C GLN A 171 -5.44 1.20 1.34
N ILE A 172 -5.35 0.70 0.09
CA ILE A 172 -6.04 1.33 -1.04
C ILE A 172 -7.56 1.34 -0.86
N ASN A 173 -8.12 0.47 -0.01
CA ASN A 173 -9.57 0.31 0.13
C ASN A 173 -10.19 0.52 1.50
N ASN A 174 -9.52 1.11 2.46
CA ASN A 174 -10.02 1.24 3.84
C ASN A 174 -10.32 -0.09 4.56
N THR A 175 -10.11 -1.24 3.95
CA THR A 175 -10.63 -2.50 4.39
C THR A 175 -9.63 -3.33 5.19
N GLY A 176 -8.34 -3.23 4.93
CA GLY A 176 -7.35 -4.00 5.66
C GLY A 176 -6.19 -3.14 6.15
N ARG A 177 -6.11 -2.89 7.43
CA ARG A 177 -4.94 -2.23 8.03
C ARG A 177 -3.86 -3.21 8.41
N PHE A 178 -4.07 -4.50 8.19
CA PHE A 178 -3.11 -5.55 8.45
C PHE A 178 -3.39 -6.77 7.57
N ALA A 179 -2.40 -7.64 7.43
CA ALA A 179 -2.53 -8.98 6.89
C ALA A 179 -1.62 -9.93 7.67
N VAL A 180 -2.09 -11.14 7.90
CA VAL A 180 -1.34 -12.22 8.55
C VAL A 180 -0.70 -13.08 7.48
N ILE A 181 0.62 -13.12 7.43
CA ILE A 181 1.37 -13.94 6.50
C ILE A 181 1.66 -15.28 7.17
N VAL A 182 1.27 -16.36 6.50
CA VAL A 182 1.43 -17.73 7.03
C VAL A 182 2.11 -18.63 5.98
N PRO A 183 2.72 -19.75 6.39
CA PRO A 183 3.13 -20.80 5.46
C PRO A 183 1.96 -21.24 4.58
N ASP A 184 2.24 -21.49 3.30
CA ASP A 184 1.24 -21.69 2.22
C ASP A 184 0.23 -22.80 2.52
N GLU A 185 0.63 -23.81 3.29
CA GLU A 185 -0.24 -24.93 3.68
C GLU A 185 -1.43 -24.51 4.55
N TYR A 186 -1.34 -23.40 5.28
CA TYR A 186 -2.39 -22.99 6.24
C TYR A 186 -3.54 -22.19 5.60
N VAL A 187 -3.45 -21.82 4.34
CA VAL A 187 -4.58 -21.24 3.62
C VAL A 187 -5.44 -22.28 2.93
N GLN A 188 -5.02 -23.56 2.94
CA GLN A 188 -5.79 -24.63 2.30
C GLN A 188 -7.16 -24.80 2.98
N GLY A 189 -8.22 -24.69 2.20
CA GLY A 189 -9.59 -24.79 2.67
C GLY A 189 -10.19 -23.51 3.26
N LEU A 190 -9.44 -22.42 3.31
CA LEU A 190 -9.98 -21.10 3.62
C LEU A 190 -10.68 -20.51 2.38
N GLU A 191 -11.72 -19.72 2.64
CA GLU A 191 -12.41 -18.96 1.59
C GLU A 191 -11.54 -17.79 1.15
N VAL A 192 -11.48 -17.56 -0.16
CA VAL A 192 -10.83 -16.37 -0.73
C VAL A 192 -11.74 -15.17 -0.52
N SER A 193 -11.23 -14.12 0.12
CA SER A 193 -11.94 -12.85 0.31
C SER A 193 -11.74 -11.92 -0.86
N GLU A 194 -10.52 -11.87 -1.39
CA GLU A 194 -10.11 -10.96 -2.45
C GLU A 194 -9.08 -11.63 -3.35
N GLN A 195 -9.14 -11.33 -4.64
CA GLN A 195 -8.08 -11.62 -5.59
C GLN A 195 -7.42 -10.31 -6.01
N HIS A 196 -6.12 -10.33 -6.15
CA HIS A 196 -5.30 -9.17 -6.48
C HIS A 196 -4.42 -9.44 -7.69
N LEU A 197 -4.27 -8.41 -8.51
CA LEU A 197 -3.27 -8.34 -9.57
C LEU A 197 -2.41 -7.10 -9.33
N ILE A 198 -1.10 -7.29 -9.27
CA ILE A 198 -0.10 -6.21 -9.27
C ILE A 198 0.67 -6.29 -10.58
N ILE A 199 0.82 -5.15 -11.27
CA ILE A 199 1.66 -5.04 -12.45
C ILE A 199 2.73 -3.97 -12.20
N ASP A 200 3.95 -4.33 -12.48
CA ASP A 200 5.12 -3.44 -12.52
C ASP A 200 5.52 -3.23 -13.98
N THR A 201 5.74 -2.00 -14.38
CA THR A 201 6.09 -1.61 -15.74
C THR A 201 7.52 -1.07 -15.81
N ILE A 202 8.14 -1.15 -16.99
CA ILE A 202 9.50 -0.62 -17.18
C ILE A 202 9.49 0.91 -17.22
N GLU A 203 8.45 1.48 -17.81
CA GLU A 203 8.26 2.91 -17.92
C GLU A 203 7.57 3.49 -16.68
N GLU A 204 8.00 4.68 -16.22
CA GLU A 204 7.26 5.39 -15.17
C GLU A 204 5.84 5.76 -15.66
N THR A 205 4.82 5.33 -14.93
CA THR A 205 3.43 5.63 -15.27
C THR A 205 3.10 7.11 -15.04
N ASP A 206 2.69 7.81 -16.10
CA ASP A 206 2.23 9.20 -16.02
C ASP A 206 0.76 9.27 -15.54
N THR A 207 0.43 10.33 -14.80
CA THR A 207 -0.94 10.57 -14.31
C THR A 207 -1.97 10.70 -15.44
N LYS A 208 -1.59 11.19 -16.63
CA LYS A 208 -2.46 11.25 -17.81
C LYS A 208 -2.83 9.87 -18.37
N LEU A 209 -1.93 8.92 -18.23
CA LEU A 209 -2.14 7.53 -18.62
C LEU A 209 -3.05 6.79 -17.64
N ARG A 210 -3.05 7.18 -16.37
CA ARG A 210 -4.05 6.68 -15.40
C ARG A 210 -5.47 7.03 -15.81
N GLU A 211 -5.73 8.27 -16.20
CA GLU A 211 -7.06 8.71 -16.65
C GLU A 211 -7.50 7.98 -17.92
N LYS A 212 -6.60 7.80 -18.88
CA LYS A 212 -6.87 7.09 -20.14
C LYS A 212 -7.17 5.61 -19.89
N ASN A 213 -6.42 4.97 -19.01
CA ASN A 213 -6.58 3.56 -18.68
C ASN A 213 -7.83 3.33 -17.84
N GLN A 214 -8.15 4.19 -16.87
CA GLN A 214 -9.39 4.07 -16.10
C GLN A 214 -10.62 4.10 -17.01
N THR A 215 -10.65 5.00 -18.00
CA THR A 215 -11.74 5.06 -18.98
C THR A 215 -11.80 3.81 -19.85
N ARG A 216 -10.66 3.24 -20.24
CA ARG A 216 -10.59 1.98 -21.01
C ARG A 216 -11.03 0.78 -20.20
N PHE A 217 -10.59 0.65 -18.94
CA PHE A 217 -11.04 -0.40 -18.02
C PHE A 217 -12.56 -0.38 -17.85
N GLU A 218 -13.14 0.80 -17.60
CA GLU A 218 -14.60 0.93 -17.46
C GLU A 218 -15.35 0.57 -18.75
N THR A 219 -14.77 0.89 -19.92
CA THR A 219 -15.38 0.58 -21.23
C THR A 219 -15.25 -0.91 -21.57
N SER A 220 -14.14 -1.56 -21.31
CA SER A 220 -13.96 -3.01 -21.55
C SER A 220 -14.90 -3.85 -20.69
N ILE A 221 -15.07 -3.50 -19.42
CA ILE A 221 -16.00 -4.12 -18.49
C ILE A 221 -17.46 -3.93 -18.91
N SER A 222 -17.79 -2.76 -19.49
CA SER A 222 -19.14 -2.46 -19.99
C SER A 222 -19.50 -3.26 -21.25
N ASN A 223 -18.54 -3.58 -22.11
CA ASN A 223 -18.74 -4.29 -23.37
C ASN A 223 -18.75 -5.82 -23.21
N SER A 224 -18.37 -6.34 -22.04
CA SER A 224 -18.38 -7.78 -21.74
C SER A 224 -19.68 -8.27 -21.06
N LYS A 225 -20.69 -7.41 -20.97
CA LYS A 225 -22.07 -7.73 -20.55
C LYS A 225 -23.01 -7.86 -21.75
#